data_c9a21025d12fdc7dfb7e3dde55949ca7
#
_entry.id   c9a21025d12fdc7dfb7e3dde55949ca7
#
_cell.length_a   1.000
_cell.length_b   1.000
_cell.length_c   1.000
_cell.angle_alpha   90.00
_cell.angle_beta   90.00
_cell.angle_gamma   90.00
#
_symmetry.space_group_name_H-M   'P 1'
#
loop_
_entity.id
_entity.type
_entity.pdbx_description
1 polymer ?
#
loop_
_entity_poly.entity_id
_entity_poly.type
_entity_poly.pdbx_seq_one_letter_code
_entity_poly.pdbx_strand_id
1 'polypeptide(L)'
;SGGAGTPNQGFGGAASAFSGSNVSGGGGGTASGGGTQIPGHNGTSVSITGSAVTYGGGGGGAEYSGGTPIAGGTGGGGTGGYSMTGGGAGTDGLGGGGGGGATACCSPFGSSGGAGGSGLVIIRYPNTYTISVGSGLTSSTTTDGSDKITSFTAGSDYVTFS
;
A
#
# COMPACT_ATOMS: atom_id res chain seq x y z
N SER A 1 -8.13 -16.81 9.24
CA SER A 1 -8.74 -15.48 9.29
C SER A 1 -7.69 -14.44 8.93
N GLY A 2 -8.06 -13.43 8.14
CA GLY A 2 -7.20 -12.26 7.90
C GLY A 2 -7.01 -11.44 9.18
N GLY A 3 -5.94 -10.63 9.24
CA GLY A 3 -5.73 -9.68 10.33
C GLY A 3 -6.83 -8.63 10.36
N ALA A 4 -7.28 -8.24 11.56
CA ALA A 4 -8.24 -7.16 11.71
C ALA A 4 -7.58 -5.81 11.37
N GLY A 5 -8.32 -4.94 10.68
CA GLY A 5 -7.93 -3.55 10.49
C GLY A 5 -8.28 -2.71 11.73
N THR A 6 -7.57 -1.62 11.93
CA THR A 6 -7.89 -0.63 12.95
C THR A 6 -8.86 0.40 12.35
N PRO A 7 -9.98 0.72 13.03
CA PRO A 7 -10.92 1.75 12.54
C PRO A 7 -10.19 3.05 12.17
N ASN A 8 -10.53 3.61 11.02
CA ASN A 8 -9.96 4.84 10.45
C ASN A 8 -8.45 4.78 10.09
N GLN A 9 -7.80 3.60 10.17
CA GLN A 9 -6.39 3.43 9.80
C GLN A 9 -6.19 2.42 8.66
N GLY A 10 -7.17 1.59 8.37
CA GLY A 10 -7.13 0.61 7.29
C GLY A 10 -8.08 -0.57 7.54
N PHE A 11 -8.32 -1.33 6.50
CA PHE A 11 -9.20 -2.48 6.55
C PHE A 11 -8.43 -3.76 6.84
N GLY A 12 -9.08 -4.73 7.46
CA GLY A 12 -8.51 -6.04 7.71
C GLY A 12 -8.15 -6.78 6.43
N GLY A 13 -7.10 -7.59 6.48
CA GLY A 13 -6.74 -8.49 5.39
C GLY A 13 -7.83 -9.54 5.15
N ALA A 14 -7.98 -9.99 3.92
CA ALA A 14 -8.91 -11.05 3.58
C ALA A 14 -8.49 -12.40 4.21
N ALA A 15 -9.46 -13.22 4.60
CA ALA A 15 -9.18 -14.58 5.04
C ALA A 15 -8.76 -15.45 3.86
N SER A 16 -7.83 -16.39 4.08
CA SER A 16 -7.52 -17.43 3.09
C SER A 16 -8.75 -18.33 2.90
N ALA A 17 -9.18 -18.52 1.67
CA ALA A 17 -10.21 -19.47 1.32
C ALA A 17 -9.57 -20.86 1.12
N PHE A 18 -9.91 -21.82 1.98
CA PHE A 18 -9.60 -23.22 1.78
C PHE A 18 -10.68 -23.85 0.89
N SER A 19 -10.45 -23.92 -0.39
CA SER A 19 -11.26 -24.74 -1.32
C SER A 19 -10.37 -25.21 -2.46
N GLY A 20 -9.69 -26.33 -2.28
CA GLY A 20 -9.00 -27.07 -3.34
C GLY A 20 -7.78 -26.39 -4.01
N SER A 21 -7.69 -25.09 -3.95
CA SER A 21 -6.57 -24.26 -4.41
C SER A 21 -6.05 -23.49 -3.21
N ASN A 22 -4.79 -23.71 -2.83
CA ASN A 22 -4.18 -23.10 -1.64
C ASN A 22 -3.84 -21.63 -1.93
N VAL A 23 -4.83 -20.73 -1.90
CA VAL A 23 -4.61 -19.28 -2.02
C VAL A 23 -4.58 -18.63 -0.65
N SER A 24 -3.61 -17.81 -0.41
CA SER A 24 -3.54 -16.97 0.80
C SER A 24 -4.29 -15.66 0.61
N GLY A 25 -4.80 -15.13 1.71
CA GLY A 25 -5.55 -13.87 1.70
C GLY A 25 -4.70 -12.67 1.31
N GLY A 26 -5.27 -11.75 0.55
CA GLY A 26 -4.68 -10.47 0.22
C GLY A 26 -4.66 -9.51 1.42
N GLY A 27 -3.79 -8.51 1.38
CA GLY A 27 -3.72 -7.45 2.37
C GLY A 27 -4.91 -6.49 2.28
N GLY A 28 -5.35 -5.96 3.43
CA GLY A 28 -6.35 -4.90 3.48
C GLY A 28 -5.76 -3.58 2.96
N GLY A 29 -6.48 -2.92 2.06
CA GLY A 29 -6.23 -1.53 1.68
C GLY A 29 -7.06 -0.57 2.53
N THR A 30 -7.18 0.67 2.09
CA THR A 30 -8.00 1.69 2.76
C THR A 30 -9.45 1.72 2.28
N ALA A 31 -9.82 0.90 1.29
CA ALA A 31 -11.20 0.70 0.82
C ALA A 31 -11.57 -0.77 0.84
N SER A 32 -12.84 -1.11 1.02
CA SER A 32 -13.31 -2.49 1.15
C SER A 32 -13.64 -3.15 -0.20
N GLY A 33 -13.42 -4.43 -0.32
CA GLY A 33 -13.84 -5.28 -1.44
C GLY A 33 -13.12 -6.63 -1.40
N GLY A 34 -13.81 -7.74 -1.53
CA GLY A 34 -13.24 -9.08 -1.50
C GLY A 34 -13.91 -10.02 -2.50
N GLY A 35 -13.14 -10.89 -3.14
CA GLY A 35 -13.57 -11.91 -4.10
C GLY A 35 -12.79 -13.23 -3.93
N THR A 36 -13.13 -14.25 -4.70
CA THR A 36 -12.59 -15.63 -4.57
C THR A 36 -11.14 -15.82 -5.02
N GLN A 37 -10.63 -15.01 -5.92
CA GLN A 37 -9.21 -14.71 -6.02
C GLN A 37 -9.02 -13.45 -5.17
N ILE A 38 -8.06 -13.46 -4.26
CA ILE A 38 -7.98 -12.42 -3.27
C ILE A 38 -6.97 -11.35 -3.69
N PRO A 39 -7.32 -10.47 -4.64
CA PRO A 39 -6.53 -9.30 -4.93
C PRO A 39 -6.44 -8.42 -3.68
N GLY A 40 -5.40 -7.63 -3.61
CA GLY A 40 -5.31 -6.60 -2.58
C GLY A 40 -6.49 -5.62 -2.70
N HIS A 41 -6.98 -5.14 -1.58
CA HIS A 41 -8.02 -4.11 -1.58
C HIS A 41 -7.47 -2.81 -2.17
N ASN A 42 -8.32 -2.09 -2.91
CA ASN A 42 -7.96 -0.78 -3.42
C ASN A 42 -7.75 0.21 -2.28
N GLY A 43 -6.87 1.15 -2.51
CA GLY A 43 -6.66 2.30 -1.65
C GLY A 43 -7.74 3.37 -1.81
N THR A 44 -7.56 4.47 -1.11
CA THR A 44 -8.45 5.64 -1.16
C THR A 44 -7.90 6.68 -2.13
N SER A 45 -8.76 7.17 -3.02
CA SER A 45 -8.42 8.28 -3.93
C SER A 45 -8.59 9.61 -3.21
N VAL A 46 -7.55 10.45 -3.26
CA VAL A 46 -7.50 11.76 -2.61
C VAL A 46 -6.94 12.80 -3.61
N SER A 47 -7.55 13.98 -3.65
CA SER A 47 -7.14 15.07 -4.57
C SER A 47 -6.32 16.17 -3.88
N ILE A 48 -5.67 15.88 -2.77
CA ILE A 48 -4.89 16.86 -1.99
C ILE A 48 -3.75 17.48 -2.82
N THR A 49 -3.23 16.73 -3.80
CA THR A 49 -2.13 17.19 -4.69
C THR A 49 -2.59 17.95 -5.93
N GLY A 50 -3.88 18.33 -6.00
CA GLY A 50 -4.48 18.96 -7.18
C GLY A 50 -5.02 17.99 -8.22
N SER A 51 -4.60 16.74 -8.17
CA SER A 51 -5.11 15.63 -9.00
C SER A 51 -5.45 14.43 -8.14
N ALA A 52 -6.38 13.60 -8.58
CA ALA A 52 -6.78 12.40 -7.86
C ALA A 52 -5.64 11.35 -7.90
N VAL A 53 -5.11 11.01 -6.75
CA VAL A 53 -4.12 9.95 -6.55
C VAL A 53 -4.67 8.94 -5.56
N THR A 54 -4.51 7.65 -5.84
CA THR A 54 -4.95 6.58 -4.94
C THR A 54 -3.78 6.15 -4.05
N TYR A 55 -4.01 6.07 -2.74
CA TYR A 55 -3.03 5.71 -1.71
C TYR A 55 -3.49 4.50 -0.89
N GLY A 56 -2.55 3.73 -0.36
CA GLY A 56 -2.83 2.68 0.60
C GLY A 56 -3.50 1.44 0.02
N GLY A 57 -3.13 1.02 -1.19
CA GLY A 57 -3.59 -0.24 -1.77
C GLY A 57 -3.04 -1.45 -1.02
N GLY A 58 -3.84 -2.48 -0.80
CA GLY A 58 -3.42 -3.73 -0.18
C GLY A 58 -2.62 -4.63 -1.11
N GLY A 59 -1.73 -5.45 -0.59
CA GLY A 59 -1.01 -6.47 -1.38
C GLY A 59 -1.92 -7.61 -1.82
N GLY A 60 -1.64 -8.20 -2.98
CA GLY A 60 -2.30 -9.40 -3.49
C GLY A 60 -1.98 -10.64 -2.66
N GLY A 61 -2.91 -11.57 -2.57
CA GLY A 61 -2.69 -12.88 -1.96
C GLY A 61 -1.77 -13.75 -2.81
N ALA A 62 -1.13 -14.75 -2.21
CA ALA A 62 -0.31 -15.69 -2.95
C ALA A 62 -1.16 -16.82 -3.55
N GLU A 63 -0.73 -17.36 -4.69
CA GLU A 63 -1.32 -18.53 -5.33
C GLU A 63 -0.34 -19.71 -5.36
N TYR A 64 -0.87 -20.90 -5.09
CA TYR A 64 -0.09 -22.11 -4.89
C TYR A 64 0.27 -22.86 -6.18
N SER A 65 -0.62 -22.98 -7.14
CA SER A 65 -0.46 -23.89 -8.29
C SER A 65 -0.71 -23.21 -9.63
N GLY A 66 0.38 -22.87 -10.32
CA GLY A 66 0.37 -22.70 -11.79
C GLY A 66 -0.47 -21.56 -12.37
N GLY A 67 -1.03 -20.70 -11.52
CA GLY A 67 -1.83 -19.56 -11.94
C GLY A 67 -1.02 -18.33 -12.33
N THR A 68 -1.69 -17.21 -12.42
CA THR A 68 -1.09 -15.90 -12.62
C THR A 68 -0.92 -15.17 -11.29
N PRO A 69 0.07 -14.26 -11.14
CA PRO A 69 0.20 -13.45 -9.94
C PRO A 69 -1.12 -12.73 -9.61
N ILE A 70 -1.54 -12.80 -8.36
CA ILE A 70 -2.71 -12.08 -7.89
C ILE A 70 -2.37 -10.60 -7.72
N ALA A 71 -3.13 -9.73 -8.37
CA ALA A 71 -2.84 -8.30 -8.35
C ALA A 71 -2.96 -7.70 -6.93
N GLY A 72 -2.10 -6.75 -6.62
CA GLY A 72 -2.32 -5.83 -5.52
C GLY A 72 -3.42 -4.82 -5.85
N GLY A 73 -3.97 -4.19 -4.83
CA GLY A 73 -4.96 -3.12 -4.97
C GLY A 73 -4.36 -1.86 -5.59
N THR A 74 -5.19 -1.08 -6.28
CA THR A 74 -4.79 0.26 -6.74
C THR A 74 -4.38 1.12 -5.54
N GLY A 75 -3.40 1.99 -5.73
CA GLY A 75 -2.79 2.75 -4.63
C GLY A 75 -1.52 2.09 -4.11
N GLY A 76 -0.82 1.34 -4.95
CA GLY A 76 0.53 0.86 -4.70
C GLY A 76 0.63 -0.53 -4.09
N GLY A 77 -0.43 -1.33 -4.11
CA GLY A 77 -0.36 -2.71 -3.62
C GLY A 77 0.57 -3.60 -4.46
N GLY A 78 1.46 -4.36 -3.83
CA GLY A 78 2.34 -5.34 -4.45
C GLY A 78 1.60 -6.58 -4.91
N THR A 79 2.04 -7.23 -5.97
CA THR A 79 1.45 -8.48 -6.49
C THR A 79 1.73 -9.66 -5.57
N GLY A 80 0.80 -10.58 -5.45
CA GLY A 80 1.05 -11.87 -4.81
C GLY A 80 1.97 -12.75 -5.62
N GLY A 81 2.78 -13.56 -4.93
CA GLY A 81 3.61 -14.60 -5.55
C GLY A 81 2.77 -15.77 -6.06
N TYR A 82 3.33 -16.53 -6.97
CA TYR A 82 2.75 -17.76 -7.51
C TYR A 82 3.87 -18.78 -7.72
N SER A 83 3.53 -20.07 -7.71
CA SER A 83 4.47 -21.15 -8.06
C SER A 83 5.89 -20.95 -7.49
N MET A 84 6.03 -20.83 -6.17
CA MET A 84 7.31 -20.64 -5.45
C MET A 84 7.97 -19.26 -5.62
N THR A 85 7.29 -18.27 -6.18
CA THR A 85 7.84 -16.91 -6.24
C THR A 85 7.48 -16.08 -5.01
N GLY A 86 8.34 -15.15 -4.65
CA GLY A 86 8.05 -14.15 -3.62
C GLY A 86 6.95 -13.19 -4.04
N GLY A 87 6.32 -12.57 -3.06
CA GLY A 87 5.41 -11.47 -3.27
C GLY A 87 6.12 -10.21 -3.75
N GLY A 88 5.47 -9.41 -4.59
CA GLY A 88 5.95 -8.12 -5.04
C GLY A 88 5.91 -7.09 -3.92
N ALA A 89 6.84 -6.13 -3.93
CA ALA A 89 6.82 -5.03 -2.99
C ALA A 89 5.67 -4.04 -3.29
N GLY A 90 5.19 -3.39 -2.25
CA GLY A 90 4.34 -2.21 -2.37
C GLY A 90 5.10 -1.03 -2.95
N THR A 91 4.39 -0.11 -3.60
CA THR A 91 4.96 1.09 -4.22
C THR A 91 5.30 2.13 -3.17
N ASP A 92 6.54 2.62 -3.19
CA ASP A 92 6.99 3.71 -2.33
C ASP A 92 6.24 5.02 -2.61
N GLY A 93 6.03 5.79 -1.56
CA GLY A 93 5.30 7.05 -1.63
C GLY A 93 3.79 6.90 -1.79
N LEU A 94 3.26 5.69 -1.87
CA LEU A 94 1.82 5.43 -1.89
C LEU A 94 1.33 4.69 -0.63
N GLY A 95 2.24 4.18 0.22
CA GLY A 95 1.89 3.42 1.41
C GLY A 95 1.21 2.08 1.10
N GLY A 96 1.54 1.48 -0.04
CA GLY A 96 0.96 0.22 -0.48
C GLY A 96 1.47 -0.98 0.31
N GLY A 97 0.63 -1.99 0.54
CA GLY A 97 1.02 -3.24 1.16
C GLY A 97 1.84 -4.13 0.23
N GLY A 98 2.77 -4.93 0.77
CA GLY A 98 3.46 -5.97 0.01
C GLY A 98 2.57 -7.18 -0.26
N GLY A 99 2.79 -7.87 -1.36
CA GLY A 99 2.08 -9.10 -1.73
C GLY A 99 2.51 -10.31 -0.91
N GLY A 100 1.65 -11.32 -0.80
CA GLY A 100 1.97 -12.59 -0.17
C GLY A 100 3.00 -13.39 -0.97
N GLY A 101 3.88 -14.15 -0.29
CA GLY A 101 4.77 -15.11 -0.93
C GLY A 101 4.12 -16.47 -1.10
N ALA A 102 4.35 -17.14 -2.22
CA ALA A 102 3.79 -18.45 -2.55
C ALA A 102 4.69 -19.58 -2.08
N THR A 103 4.06 -20.70 -1.69
CA THR A 103 4.75 -21.98 -1.46
C THR A 103 4.38 -22.97 -2.55
N ALA A 104 5.24 -23.95 -2.86
CA ALA A 104 4.85 -25.08 -3.69
C ALA A 104 4.44 -26.27 -2.84
N CYS A 105 3.65 -27.18 -3.47
CA CYS A 105 3.34 -28.48 -2.91
C CYS A 105 4.64 -29.20 -2.54
N CYS A 106 4.68 -29.70 -1.33
CA CYS A 106 5.75 -30.56 -0.84
C CYS A 106 7.12 -29.90 -0.69
N SER A 107 7.20 -28.57 -0.76
CA SER A 107 8.41 -27.84 -0.36
C SER A 107 8.29 -27.36 1.09
N PRO A 108 9.27 -27.67 1.95
CA PRO A 108 9.33 -27.13 3.30
C PRO A 108 9.69 -25.62 3.30
N PHE A 109 10.04 -25.07 2.14
CA PHE A 109 10.48 -23.69 2.01
C PHE A 109 9.40 -22.85 1.30
N GLY A 110 8.86 -21.86 2.00
CA GLY A 110 7.99 -20.84 1.43
C GLY A 110 8.81 -19.69 0.86
N SER A 111 8.27 -19.00 -0.13
CA SER A 111 8.81 -17.72 -0.58
C SER A 111 8.38 -16.59 0.33
N SER A 112 9.21 -15.57 0.49
CA SER A 112 8.92 -14.41 1.32
C SER A 112 7.80 -13.55 0.71
N GLY A 113 6.99 -12.92 1.55
CA GLY A 113 6.14 -11.83 1.11
C GLY A 113 6.95 -10.61 0.69
N GLY A 114 6.37 -9.75 -0.13
CA GLY A 114 6.95 -8.47 -0.51
C GLY A 114 6.97 -7.48 0.66
N ALA A 115 7.93 -6.57 0.66
CA ALA A 115 7.94 -5.45 1.59
C ALA A 115 6.77 -4.49 1.32
N GLY A 116 6.27 -3.81 2.34
CA GLY A 116 5.37 -2.66 2.13
C GLY A 116 6.12 -1.48 1.51
N GLY A 117 5.43 -0.67 0.72
CA GLY A 117 5.95 0.60 0.21
C GLY A 117 6.04 1.65 1.32
N SER A 118 6.94 2.62 1.16
CA SER A 118 7.03 3.74 2.09
C SER A 118 5.76 4.58 2.09
N GLY A 119 5.45 5.17 3.24
CA GLY A 119 4.37 6.14 3.40
C GLY A 119 4.75 7.52 2.87
N LEU A 120 3.77 8.43 2.92
CA LEU A 120 3.89 9.82 2.50
C LEU A 120 3.04 10.69 3.44
N VAL A 121 3.56 11.85 3.82
CA VAL A 121 2.77 12.88 4.52
C VAL A 121 2.62 14.08 3.58
N ILE A 122 1.40 14.55 3.37
CA ILE A 122 1.11 15.70 2.50
C ILE A 122 0.37 16.76 3.32
N ILE A 123 0.84 18.00 3.21
CA ILE A 123 0.19 19.15 3.81
C ILE A 123 -0.16 20.13 2.68
N ARG A 124 -1.44 20.49 2.56
CA ARG A 124 -1.92 21.55 1.67
C ARG A 124 -2.32 22.76 2.52
N TYR A 125 -1.84 23.94 2.14
CA TYR A 125 -2.03 25.17 2.90
C TYR A 125 -2.05 26.38 1.97
N PRO A 126 -2.72 27.50 2.34
CA PRO A 126 -2.74 28.73 1.55
C PRO A 126 -1.33 29.25 1.25
N ASN A 127 -1.10 29.72 0.02
CA ASN A 127 0.23 30.18 -0.43
C ASN A 127 0.72 31.46 0.30
N THR A 128 -0.16 32.12 1.07
CA THR A 128 0.19 33.22 1.96
C THR A 128 1.08 32.81 3.11
N TYR A 129 1.07 31.53 3.48
CA TYR A 129 1.95 30.98 4.51
C TYR A 129 3.26 30.46 3.92
N THR A 130 4.32 30.55 4.71
CA THR A 130 5.60 29.92 4.40
C THR A 130 5.85 28.79 5.38
N ILE A 131 6.18 27.59 4.86
CA ILE A 131 6.60 26.47 5.67
C ILE A 131 8.13 26.48 5.78
N SER A 132 8.63 26.39 7.00
CA SER A 132 10.03 26.12 7.29
C SER A 132 10.17 24.66 7.69
N VAL A 133 11.01 23.93 6.97
CA VAL A 133 11.21 22.49 7.13
C VAL A 133 12.57 22.24 7.75
N GLY A 134 12.61 21.48 8.84
CA GLY A 134 13.86 21.06 9.48
C GLY A 134 14.72 20.23 8.53
N SER A 135 16.05 20.36 8.67
CA SER A 135 17.03 19.72 7.78
C SER A 135 17.03 18.18 7.85
N GLY A 136 16.41 17.60 8.86
CA GLY A 136 16.24 16.16 9.01
C GLY A 136 15.06 15.57 8.20
N LEU A 137 14.28 16.39 7.49
CA LEU A 137 13.16 15.96 6.66
C LEU A 137 13.51 16.02 5.17
N THR A 138 13.09 15.00 4.43
CA THR A 138 13.10 15.02 2.96
C THR A 138 11.74 15.47 2.47
N SER A 139 11.67 16.63 1.81
CA SER A 139 10.42 17.22 1.36
C SER A 139 10.53 17.88 0.01
N SER A 140 9.38 18.09 -0.62
CA SER A 140 9.22 18.93 -1.81
C SER A 140 7.96 19.76 -1.69
N THR A 141 8.00 21.00 -2.19
CA THR A 141 6.84 21.91 -2.18
C THR A 141 6.51 22.35 -3.61
N THR A 142 5.24 22.27 -3.96
CA THR A 142 4.70 22.76 -5.22
C THR A 142 3.59 23.78 -4.95
N THR A 143 3.23 24.59 -5.95
CA THR A 143 2.09 25.53 -5.87
C THR A 143 0.97 25.06 -6.80
N ASP A 144 -0.25 25.08 -6.28
CA ASP A 144 -1.47 24.75 -7.01
C ASP A 144 -2.52 25.85 -6.75
N GLY A 145 -2.65 26.77 -7.69
CA GLY A 145 -3.52 27.95 -7.55
C GLY A 145 -3.12 28.84 -6.38
N SER A 146 -4.04 29.00 -5.42
CA SER A 146 -3.84 29.77 -4.19
C SER A 146 -3.21 28.97 -3.04
N ASP A 147 -2.85 27.71 -3.27
CA ASP A 147 -2.31 26.84 -2.24
C ASP A 147 -0.87 26.40 -2.55
N LYS A 148 -0.15 26.05 -1.49
CA LYS A 148 1.09 25.28 -1.54
C LYS A 148 0.81 23.87 -1.04
N ILE A 149 1.51 22.90 -1.61
CA ILE A 149 1.44 21.48 -1.26
C ILE A 149 2.85 21.02 -0.93
N THR A 150 3.09 20.65 0.31
CA THR A 150 4.38 20.08 0.74
C THR A 150 4.22 18.60 1.04
N SER A 151 5.03 17.78 0.37
CA SER A 151 5.10 16.34 0.54
C SER A 151 6.39 15.97 1.27
N PHE A 152 6.28 15.12 2.29
CA PHE A 152 7.38 14.59 3.08
C PHE A 152 7.50 13.10 2.82
N THR A 153 8.67 12.66 2.39
CA THR A 153 8.93 11.26 2.00
C THR A 153 9.82 10.51 2.98
N ALA A 154 10.57 11.22 3.82
CA ALA A 154 11.46 10.60 4.81
C ALA A 154 11.87 11.60 5.88
N GLY A 155 12.43 11.07 6.97
CA GLY A 155 13.09 11.83 8.02
C GLY A 155 12.24 12.05 9.27
N SER A 156 12.83 12.77 10.21
CA SER A 156 12.21 13.16 11.49
C SER A 156 12.76 14.52 11.89
N ASP A 157 11.90 15.53 11.93
CA ASP A 157 12.24 16.90 12.36
C ASP A 157 10.95 17.71 12.53
N TYR A 158 11.08 19.00 12.80
CA TYR A 158 9.97 19.92 12.99
C TYR A 158 9.64 20.68 11.70
N VAL A 159 8.37 21.07 11.57
CA VAL A 159 7.91 22.05 10.59
C VAL A 159 7.24 23.20 11.32
N THR A 160 7.42 24.43 10.82
CA THR A 160 6.78 25.63 11.35
C THR A 160 6.19 26.44 10.20
N PHE A 161 5.14 27.17 10.49
CA PHE A 161 4.48 28.09 9.54
C PHE A 161 4.64 29.53 10.01
N SER A 162 4.86 30.42 9.05
CA SER A 162 4.90 31.89 9.24
C SER A 162 4.10 32.61 8.18
#